data_e5b754f5f10e186139b9675f8962adaf
#
_entry.id   e5b754f5f10e186139b9675f8962adaf
#
_cell.length_a   1.000
_cell.length_b   1.000
_cell.length_c   1.000
_cell.angle_alpha   90.00
_cell.angle_beta   90.00
_cell.angle_gamma   90.00
#
_symmetry.space_group_name_H-M   'P 1'
#
loop_
_entity.id
_entity.type
_entity.pdbx_description
1 polymer ?
#
loop_
_entity_poly.entity_id
_entity_poly.type
_entity_poly.pdbx_seq_one_letter_code
_entity_poly.pdbx_strand_id
1 'polypeptide(L)'
;MSVPVLLITFNRPDHVRRVLSAIRDARPTALYVFQDGAREGNAVDAVKCSEVRSVVEESVDWDCDLHTLFADHNYGCGAGPMTGIDWFFSQVEEGIVMEDDCLPHPDFFGYCSELLDRYRDNPQVMYISSTLYDDRWKCEASYDFSHYMITGAWASWARAWKGFDLDLLTLDAKKFRRHCKRLLYSPVEADWWYFKVLEIQRDKEKKSYWDYQMQIHLFKNSGLTIHPRVNLVSNIGFDGEGTHTLSNDGRGDRPVFGIFPLEHPEFVAVDVRRDYICFSKSYSQGWIKDTIGLIYNQMLYAKGFMHDLLMMYKKMKHGR
;
A
#
# COMPACT_ATOMS: atom_id res chain seq x y z
N MET A 1 0.93 22.59 -9.73
CA MET A 1 1.33 21.91 -8.46
C MET A 1 2.73 21.39 -8.61
N SER A 2 3.61 21.59 -7.64
CA SER A 2 5.05 21.23 -7.74
C SER A 2 5.36 19.78 -7.31
N VAL A 3 4.41 19.07 -6.67
CA VAL A 3 4.62 17.70 -6.21
C VAL A 3 4.47 16.73 -7.39
N PRO A 4 5.48 15.86 -7.64
CA PRO A 4 5.40 14.84 -8.67
C PRO A 4 4.32 13.80 -8.38
N VAL A 5 3.73 13.26 -9.44
CA VAL A 5 2.69 12.21 -9.34
C VAL A 5 3.18 10.97 -10.10
N LEU A 6 3.11 9.80 -9.46
CA LEU A 6 3.21 8.49 -10.10
C LEU A 6 1.82 7.93 -10.33
N LEU A 7 1.50 7.55 -11.56
CA LEU A 7 0.33 6.75 -11.91
C LEU A 7 0.76 5.34 -12.28
N ILE A 8 0.27 4.35 -11.53
CA ILE A 8 0.50 2.93 -11.77
C ILE A 8 -0.66 2.38 -12.58
N THR A 9 -0.38 1.75 -13.70
CA THR A 9 -1.39 1.27 -14.65
C THR A 9 -1.12 -0.16 -15.10
N PHE A 10 -2.12 -0.78 -15.72
CA PHE A 10 -1.97 -2.07 -16.41
C PHE A 10 -2.77 -2.07 -17.73
N ASN A 11 -4.00 -2.57 -17.74
CA ASN A 11 -4.78 -2.84 -18.95
C ASN A 11 -6.22 -2.29 -18.88
N ARG A 12 -6.45 -1.18 -18.18
CA ARG A 12 -7.79 -0.56 -17.99
C ARG A 12 -7.83 0.86 -18.58
N PRO A 13 -7.93 1.04 -19.92
CA PRO A 13 -7.83 2.34 -20.57
C PRO A 13 -8.90 3.35 -20.12
N ASP A 14 -10.12 2.90 -19.83
CA ASP A 14 -11.21 3.78 -19.38
C ASP A 14 -10.99 4.31 -17.97
N HIS A 15 -10.46 3.47 -17.07
CA HIS A 15 -10.05 3.90 -15.72
C HIS A 15 -8.91 4.92 -15.80
N VAL A 16 -7.85 4.59 -16.56
CA VAL A 16 -6.71 5.49 -16.78
C VAL A 16 -7.18 6.86 -17.32
N ARG A 17 -8.10 6.89 -18.28
CA ARG A 17 -8.65 8.15 -18.82
C ARG A 17 -9.34 8.99 -17.74
N ARG A 18 -10.13 8.37 -16.88
CA ARG A 18 -10.83 9.05 -15.77
C ARG A 18 -9.86 9.59 -14.73
N VAL A 19 -8.86 8.79 -14.33
CA VAL A 19 -7.86 9.21 -13.33
C VAL A 19 -6.94 10.29 -13.90
N LEU A 20 -6.51 10.17 -15.17
CA LEU A 20 -5.72 11.21 -15.84
C LEU A 20 -6.49 12.53 -15.97
N SER A 21 -7.81 12.50 -16.18
CA SER A 21 -8.62 13.73 -16.17
C SER A 21 -8.53 14.45 -14.82
N ALA A 22 -8.57 13.74 -13.69
CA ALA A 22 -8.42 14.34 -12.36
C ALA A 22 -6.99 14.84 -12.11
N ILE A 23 -5.97 14.11 -12.58
CA ILE A 23 -4.56 14.55 -12.51
C ILE A 23 -4.36 15.81 -13.36
N ARG A 24 -4.95 15.86 -14.55
CA ARG A 24 -4.93 17.03 -15.46
C ARG A 24 -5.47 18.29 -14.79
N ASP A 25 -6.56 18.18 -14.04
CA ASP A 25 -7.14 19.31 -13.31
C ASP A 25 -6.17 19.87 -12.24
N ALA A 26 -5.39 19.00 -11.61
CA ALA A 26 -4.35 19.38 -10.64
C ALA A 26 -3.08 19.96 -11.30
N ARG A 27 -2.83 19.66 -12.58
CA ARG A 27 -1.67 20.12 -13.36
C ARG A 27 -0.33 19.94 -12.64
N PRO A 28 0.07 18.71 -12.28
CA PRO A 28 1.41 18.50 -11.73
C PRO A 28 2.47 18.89 -12.77
N THR A 29 3.60 19.43 -12.29
CA THR A 29 4.72 19.78 -13.18
C THR A 29 5.51 18.58 -13.66
N ALA A 30 5.41 17.44 -12.96
CA ALA A 30 6.00 16.17 -13.35
C ALA A 30 5.00 15.02 -13.13
N LEU A 31 4.81 14.20 -14.15
CA LEU A 31 3.99 13.00 -14.14
C LEU A 31 4.83 11.79 -14.55
N TYR A 32 4.86 10.81 -13.68
CA TYR A 32 5.49 9.51 -13.92
C TYR A 32 4.38 8.50 -14.18
N VAL A 33 4.51 7.71 -15.23
CA VAL A 33 3.54 6.64 -15.54
C VAL A 33 4.29 5.32 -15.65
N PHE A 34 4.00 4.42 -14.71
CA PHE A 34 4.41 3.02 -14.81
C PHE A 34 3.26 2.21 -15.38
N GLN A 35 3.54 1.36 -16.37
CA GLN A 35 2.59 0.40 -16.88
C GLN A 35 3.19 -1.01 -16.81
N ASP A 36 2.47 -1.93 -16.14
CA ASP A 36 2.81 -3.35 -16.19
C ASP A 36 2.55 -3.94 -17.58
N GLY A 37 3.35 -4.91 -18.01
CA GLY A 37 3.25 -5.54 -19.31
C GLY A 37 2.05 -6.48 -19.44
N ALA A 38 1.70 -6.83 -20.66
CA ALA A 38 0.68 -7.84 -20.95
C ALA A 38 1.09 -9.21 -20.40
N ARG A 39 0.12 -9.97 -19.88
CA ARG A 39 0.35 -11.37 -19.47
C ARG A 39 0.71 -12.21 -20.71
N GLU A 40 1.66 -13.10 -20.54
CA GLU A 40 2.16 -13.95 -21.63
C GLU A 40 1.02 -14.69 -22.32
N GLY A 41 0.98 -14.62 -23.66
CA GLY A 41 -0.03 -15.28 -24.48
C GLY A 41 -1.43 -14.61 -24.45
N ASN A 42 -1.63 -13.51 -23.73
CA ASN A 42 -2.91 -12.82 -23.63
C ASN A 42 -3.00 -11.66 -24.63
N ALA A 43 -3.60 -11.93 -25.80
CA ALA A 43 -3.77 -10.92 -26.85
C ALA A 43 -4.67 -9.77 -26.43
N VAL A 44 -5.65 -10.00 -25.55
CA VAL A 44 -6.55 -8.94 -25.04
C VAL A 44 -5.77 -7.96 -24.16
N ASP A 45 -4.90 -8.47 -23.29
CA ASP A 45 -4.03 -7.62 -22.48
C ASP A 45 -3.10 -6.79 -23.37
N ALA A 46 -2.53 -7.38 -24.43
CA ALA A 46 -1.63 -6.67 -25.32
C ALA A 46 -2.34 -5.47 -26.02
N VAL A 47 -3.59 -5.66 -26.47
CA VAL A 47 -4.40 -4.58 -27.06
C VAL A 47 -4.72 -3.52 -26.01
N LYS A 48 -5.27 -3.91 -24.85
CA LYS A 48 -5.63 -2.97 -23.77
C LYS A 48 -4.41 -2.20 -23.24
N CYS A 49 -3.25 -2.85 -23.11
CA CYS A 49 -2.01 -2.15 -22.72
C CYS A 49 -1.57 -1.11 -23.76
N SER A 50 -1.71 -1.42 -25.06
CA SER A 50 -1.44 -0.45 -26.13
C SER A 50 -2.41 0.73 -26.06
N GLU A 51 -3.70 0.49 -25.81
CA GLU A 51 -4.71 1.54 -25.64
C GLU A 51 -4.40 2.44 -24.44
N VAL A 52 -3.95 1.87 -23.31
CA VAL A 52 -3.52 2.65 -22.13
C VAL A 52 -2.38 3.60 -22.50
N ARG A 53 -1.38 3.16 -23.26
CA ARG A 53 -0.27 4.02 -23.72
C ARG A 53 -0.78 5.18 -24.55
N SER A 54 -1.66 4.92 -25.51
CA SER A 54 -2.29 5.97 -26.33
C SER A 54 -3.08 6.96 -25.46
N VAL A 55 -3.84 6.47 -24.47
CA VAL A 55 -4.57 7.33 -23.52
C VAL A 55 -3.63 8.23 -22.74
N VAL A 56 -2.48 7.72 -22.29
CA VAL A 56 -1.48 8.52 -21.57
C VAL A 56 -0.92 9.63 -22.47
N GLU A 57 -0.51 9.29 -23.69
CA GLU A 57 0.06 10.25 -24.64
C GLU A 57 -0.96 11.33 -25.05
N GLU A 58 -2.22 10.98 -25.24
CA GLU A 58 -3.29 11.89 -25.64
C GLU A 58 -3.81 12.78 -24.51
N SER A 59 -3.76 12.30 -23.25
CA SER A 59 -4.36 12.99 -22.10
C SER A 59 -3.45 14.03 -21.45
N VAL A 60 -2.13 13.96 -21.65
CA VAL A 60 -1.17 14.90 -21.06
C VAL A 60 -0.98 16.09 -22.01
N ASP A 61 -1.90 17.06 -21.92
CA ASP A 61 -1.97 18.25 -22.79
C ASP A 61 -1.64 19.56 -22.06
N TRP A 62 -1.07 19.50 -20.86
CA TRP A 62 -0.59 20.65 -20.10
C TRP A 62 0.93 20.64 -20.02
N ASP A 63 1.53 21.76 -19.59
CA ASP A 63 2.97 21.86 -19.37
C ASP A 63 3.39 20.93 -18.22
N CYS A 64 3.97 19.77 -18.59
CA CYS A 64 4.28 18.66 -17.70
C CYS A 64 5.49 17.89 -18.19
N ASP A 65 6.41 17.61 -17.29
CA ASP A 65 7.51 16.70 -17.55
C ASP A 65 7.01 15.25 -17.41
N LEU A 66 6.71 14.63 -18.56
CA LEU A 66 6.14 13.28 -18.63
C LEU A 66 7.24 12.24 -18.71
N HIS A 67 7.30 11.37 -17.70
CA HIS A 67 8.20 10.22 -17.65
C HIS A 67 7.39 8.92 -17.74
N THR A 68 7.78 8.01 -18.61
CA THR A 68 7.09 6.71 -18.78
C THR A 68 8.04 5.55 -18.60
N LEU A 69 7.57 4.52 -17.88
CA LEU A 69 8.21 3.21 -17.75
C LEU A 69 7.19 2.14 -18.12
N PHE A 70 7.21 1.71 -19.38
CA PHE A 70 6.33 0.67 -19.88
C PHE A 70 7.07 -0.67 -19.87
N ALA A 71 6.60 -1.60 -19.03
CA ALA A 71 7.18 -2.92 -18.93
C ALA A 71 6.94 -3.73 -20.21
N ASP A 72 7.91 -4.57 -20.58
CA ASP A 72 7.86 -5.47 -21.73
C ASP A 72 7.22 -6.83 -21.39
N HIS A 73 7.11 -7.16 -20.11
CA HIS A 73 6.47 -8.36 -19.57
C HIS A 73 5.66 -8.03 -18.30
N ASN A 74 4.78 -8.96 -17.92
CA ASN A 74 3.93 -8.79 -16.76
C ASN A 74 4.67 -9.20 -15.47
N TYR A 75 4.86 -8.24 -14.56
CA TYR A 75 5.42 -8.47 -13.22
C TYR A 75 4.36 -8.97 -12.22
N GLY A 76 3.07 -8.73 -12.52
CA GLY A 76 1.93 -9.03 -11.64
C GLY A 76 1.70 -8.01 -10.54
N CYS A 77 0.58 -8.16 -9.86
CA CYS A 77 0.05 -7.17 -8.89
C CYS A 77 0.89 -7.00 -7.61
N GLY A 78 1.88 -7.84 -7.36
CA GLY A 78 2.84 -7.65 -6.27
C GLY A 78 4.07 -6.87 -6.71
N ALA A 79 4.83 -7.39 -7.69
CA ALA A 79 6.10 -6.82 -8.12
C ALA A 79 5.94 -5.62 -9.07
N GLY A 80 4.86 -5.59 -9.87
CA GLY A 80 4.60 -4.49 -10.81
C GLY A 80 4.54 -3.12 -10.12
N PRO A 81 3.62 -2.90 -9.17
CA PRO A 81 3.56 -1.64 -8.42
C PRO A 81 4.90 -1.28 -7.76
N MET A 82 5.61 -2.29 -7.20
CA MET A 82 6.91 -2.07 -6.57
C MET A 82 7.95 -1.54 -7.54
N THR A 83 8.01 -2.11 -8.76
CA THR A 83 8.92 -1.65 -9.81
C THR A 83 8.65 -0.18 -10.15
N GLY A 84 7.39 0.21 -10.27
CA GLY A 84 7.01 1.60 -10.54
C GLY A 84 7.38 2.54 -9.39
N ILE A 85 7.13 2.12 -8.13
CA ILE A 85 7.42 2.94 -6.94
C ILE A 85 8.93 3.07 -6.71
N ASP A 86 9.71 1.98 -6.87
CA ASP A 86 11.17 2.01 -6.79
C ASP A 86 11.76 2.97 -7.84
N TRP A 87 11.30 2.87 -9.08
CA TRP A 87 11.70 3.78 -10.14
C TRP A 87 11.37 5.23 -9.79
N PHE A 88 10.15 5.50 -9.33
CA PHE A 88 9.70 6.84 -8.98
C PHE A 88 10.56 7.46 -7.87
N PHE A 89 10.70 6.79 -6.73
CA PHE A 89 11.49 7.31 -5.61
C PHE A 89 13.00 7.26 -5.83
N SER A 90 13.47 6.66 -6.92
CA SER A 90 14.85 6.84 -7.39
C SER A 90 15.08 8.18 -8.11
N GLN A 91 14.01 8.85 -8.55
CA GLN A 91 14.06 10.10 -9.32
C GLN A 91 13.62 11.31 -8.49
N VAL A 92 12.77 11.12 -7.47
CA VAL A 92 12.17 12.20 -6.68
C VAL A 92 12.36 11.97 -5.19
N GLU A 93 12.41 13.04 -4.41
CA GLU A 93 12.55 12.97 -2.96
C GLU A 93 11.20 12.74 -2.25
N GLU A 94 10.10 13.19 -2.86
CA GLU A 94 8.73 13.04 -2.35
C GLU A 94 7.74 13.06 -3.51
N GLY A 95 6.57 12.47 -3.30
CA GLY A 95 5.54 12.48 -4.34
C GLY A 95 4.27 11.73 -3.97
N ILE A 96 3.31 11.82 -4.87
CA ILE A 96 2.01 11.17 -4.81
C ILE A 96 2.04 9.90 -5.66
N VAL A 97 1.51 8.81 -5.13
CA VAL A 97 1.37 7.53 -5.84
C VAL A 97 -0.12 7.22 -5.97
N MET A 98 -0.55 6.90 -7.17
CA MET A 98 -1.95 6.59 -7.51
C MET A 98 -2.02 5.33 -8.35
N GLU A 99 -3.07 4.54 -8.15
CA GLU A 99 -3.42 3.42 -9.03
C GLU A 99 -4.49 3.87 -10.04
N ASP A 100 -4.64 3.14 -11.14
CA ASP A 100 -5.55 3.51 -12.25
C ASP A 100 -7.04 3.43 -11.89
N ASP A 101 -7.39 2.93 -10.70
CA ASP A 101 -8.75 2.89 -10.16
C ASP A 101 -9.01 3.89 -9.02
N CYS A 102 -8.08 4.76 -8.73
CA CYS A 102 -8.17 5.75 -7.65
C CYS A 102 -8.64 7.10 -8.18
N LEU A 103 -9.92 7.42 -8.03
CA LEU A 103 -10.49 8.69 -8.47
C LEU A 103 -10.54 9.72 -7.33
N PRO A 104 -9.68 10.76 -7.35
CA PRO A 104 -9.54 11.69 -6.23
C PRO A 104 -10.57 12.82 -6.28
N HIS A 105 -10.93 13.37 -5.10
CA HIS A 105 -11.44 14.72 -4.97
C HIS A 105 -10.36 15.75 -5.34
N PRO A 106 -10.69 16.91 -5.90
CA PRO A 106 -9.70 17.95 -6.26
C PRO A 106 -8.78 18.36 -5.09
N ASP A 107 -9.29 18.36 -3.86
CA ASP A 107 -8.52 18.70 -2.66
C ASP A 107 -7.41 17.70 -2.31
N PHE A 108 -7.48 16.47 -2.84
CA PHE A 108 -6.50 15.42 -2.54
C PHE A 108 -5.05 15.86 -2.84
N PHE A 109 -4.85 16.49 -3.98
CA PHE A 109 -3.51 16.91 -4.39
C PHE A 109 -2.96 18.02 -3.50
N GLY A 110 -3.80 19.00 -3.15
CA GLY A 110 -3.46 20.07 -2.21
C GLY A 110 -3.16 19.53 -0.81
N TYR A 111 -3.99 18.61 -0.32
CA TYR A 111 -3.80 17.91 0.95
C TYR A 111 -2.45 17.19 1.00
N CYS A 112 -2.11 16.40 -0.02
CA CYS A 112 -0.82 15.73 -0.10
C CYS A 112 0.34 16.71 -0.14
N SER A 113 0.24 17.76 -0.95
CA SER A 113 1.28 18.78 -1.10
C SER A 113 1.61 19.48 0.21
N GLU A 114 0.57 19.91 0.95
CA GLU A 114 0.74 20.61 2.23
C GLU A 114 1.33 19.71 3.31
N LEU A 115 0.90 18.44 3.36
CA LEU A 115 1.39 17.49 4.35
C LEU A 115 2.79 16.95 4.02
N LEU A 116 3.13 16.78 2.75
CA LEU A 116 4.50 16.45 2.33
C LEU A 116 5.47 17.55 2.77
N ASP A 117 5.13 18.82 2.54
CA ASP A 117 5.95 19.94 2.99
C ASP A 117 6.07 20.00 4.51
N ARG A 118 4.92 19.90 5.22
CA ARG A 118 4.85 20.00 6.67
C ARG A 118 5.66 18.94 7.41
N TYR A 119 5.64 17.71 6.92
CA TYR A 119 6.26 16.56 7.60
C TYR A 119 7.53 16.05 6.93
N ARG A 120 8.11 16.80 5.99
CA ARG A 120 9.33 16.44 5.27
C ARG A 120 10.47 16.04 6.20
N ASP A 121 10.68 16.81 7.26
CA ASP A 121 11.75 16.62 8.21
C ASP A 121 11.37 15.76 9.43
N ASN A 122 10.13 15.23 9.47
CA ASN A 122 9.70 14.33 10.53
C ASN A 122 9.88 12.86 10.11
N PRO A 123 10.92 12.15 10.57
CA PRO A 123 11.19 10.78 10.14
C PRO A 123 10.16 9.76 10.61
N GLN A 124 9.33 10.10 11.61
CA GLN A 124 8.27 9.22 12.10
C GLN A 124 7.09 9.17 11.12
N VAL A 125 6.77 10.28 10.43
CA VAL A 125 5.71 10.30 9.43
C VAL A 125 6.26 9.73 8.13
N MET A 126 5.70 8.60 7.71
CA MET A 126 6.19 7.85 6.56
C MET A 126 5.17 7.70 5.44
N TYR A 127 3.88 7.92 5.71
CA TYR A 127 2.81 7.67 4.75
C TYR A 127 1.67 8.66 4.95
N ILE A 128 1.11 9.16 3.86
CA ILE A 128 -0.06 10.04 3.83
C ILE A 128 -1.16 9.32 3.07
N SER A 129 -2.17 8.82 3.75
CA SER A 129 -3.32 8.16 3.16
C SER A 129 -4.34 9.15 2.63
N SER A 130 -5.10 8.75 1.63
CA SER A 130 -6.24 9.51 1.08
C SER A 130 -7.59 9.07 1.64
N THR A 131 -7.61 7.97 2.37
CA THR A 131 -8.85 7.27 2.71
C THR A 131 -9.14 7.38 4.19
N LEU A 132 -10.40 7.75 4.51
CA LEU A 132 -10.93 7.62 5.86
C LEU A 132 -11.15 6.13 6.16
N TYR A 133 -10.56 5.66 7.23
CA TYR A 133 -10.61 4.26 7.61
C TYR A 133 -12.03 3.80 8.04
N ASP A 134 -12.70 4.60 8.85
CA ASP A 134 -14.02 4.30 9.44
C ASP A 134 -14.82 5.58 9.60
N ASP A 135 -16.04 5.63 9.09
CA ASP A 135 -16.93 6.81 9.17
C ASP A 135 -17.26 7.20 10.62
N ARG A 136 -17.03 6.29 11.57
CA ARG A 136 -17.14 6.57 13.02
C ARG A 136 -15.88 7.22 13.59
N TRP A 137 -14.82 7.31 12.82
CA TRP A 137 -13.59 7.96 13.22
C TRP A 137 -13.81 9.46 13.31
N LYS A 138 -13.87 9.98 14.54
CA LYS A 138 -14.01 11.40 14.81
C LYS A 138 -12.65 11.97 15.14
N CYS A 139 -12.23 12.95 14.36
CA CYS A 139 -11.02 13.72 14.56
C CYS A 139 -11.40 15.19 14.64
N GLU A 140 -10.86 15.94 15.62
CA GLU A 140 -11.10 17.39 15.76
C GLU A 140 -10.38 18.16 14.66
N ALA A 141 -9.14 17.74 14.32
CA ALA A 141 -8.37 18.30 13.23
C ALA A 141 -8.79 17.72 11.84
N SER A 142 -8.20 18.21 10.77
CA SER A 142 -8.49 17.71 9.42
C SER A 142 -7.94 16.30 9.17
N TYR A 143 -7.02 15.84 10.00
CA TYR A 143 -6.39 14.52 9.90
C TYR A 143 -5.81 14.10 11.26
N ASP A 144 -5.40 12.85 11.36
CA ASP A 144 -4.73 12.35 12.53
C ASP A 144 -3.76 11.19 12.19
N PHE A 145 -3.13 10.56 13.18
CA PHE A 145 -2.06 9.61 12.98
C PHE A 145 -2.44 8.20 13.40
N SER A 146 -1.91 7.21 12.68
CA SER A 146 -2.08 5.78 12.92
C SER A 146 -0.79 5.03 12.58
N HIS A 147 -0.61 3.85 13.15
CA HIS A 147 0.42 2.92 12.70
C HIS A 147 -0.02 2.12 11.45
N TYR A 148 -1.31 2.13 11.11
CA TYR A 148 -1.87 1.42 9.97
C TYR A 148 -1.98 2.31 8.75
N MET A 149 -1.66 1.75 7.59
CA MET A 149 -1.90 2.38 6.30
C MET A 149 -3.17 1.85 5.63
N ILE A 150 -3.65 2.58 4.63
CA ILE A 150 -4.65 2.13 3.68
C ILE A 150 -4.09 2.35 2.28
N THR A 151 -4.18 1.31 1.43
CA THR A 151 -3.78 1.36 0.03
C THR A 151 -4.78 2.15 -0.82
N GLY A 152 -4.37 2.48 -2.03
CA GLY A 152 -5.10 3.27 -2.99
C GLY A 152 -4.23 4.43 -3.47
N ALA A 153 -4.74 5.66 -3.44
CA ALA A 153 -3.90 6.84 -3.67
C ALA A 153 -3.28 7.31 -2.33
N TRP A 154 -2.00 7.68 -2.36
CA TRP A 154 -1.24 8.06 -1.18
C TRP A 154 -0.06 8.97 -1.54
N ALA A 155 0.59 9.54 -0.54
CA ALA A 155 1.82 10.29 -0.74
C ALA A 155 2.89 9.87 0.28
N SER A 156 4.17 10.04 -0.10
CA SER A 156 5.29 9.69 0.76
C SER A 156 6.59 10.34 0.27
N TRP A 157 7.69 9.96 0.92
CA TRP A 157 9.05 10.41 0.66
C TRP A 157 9.96 9.24 0.32
N ALA A 158 10.96 9.47 -0.53
CA ALA A 158 12.00 8.46 -0.84
C ALA A 158 12.68 7.93 0.44
N ARG A 159 12.85 8.79 1.48
CA ARG A 159 13.39 8.40 2.78
C ARG A 159 12.54 7.32 3.48
N ALA A 160 11.22 7.40 3.34
CA ALA A 160 10.28 6.46 3.95
C ALA A 160 10.23 5.13 3.19
N TRP A 161 10.50 5.15 1.89
CA TRP A 161 10.59 3.97 1.03
C TRP A 161 11.91 3.22 1.18
N LYS A 162 12.96 3.90 1.62
CA LYS A 162 14.31 3.34 1.74
C LYS A 162 14.35 2.10 2.63
N GLY A 163 14.86 0.99 2.07
CA GLY A 163 14.99 -0.29 2.78
C GLY A 163 13.67 -1.09 2.85
N PHE A 164 12.70 -0.75 2.01
CA PHE A 164 11.58 -1.64 1.72
C PHE A 164 12.10 -2.98 1.17
N ASP A 165 11.49 -4.09 1.57
CA ASP A 165 11.89 -5.44 1.17
C ASP A 165 10.63 -6.26 0.92
N LEU A 166 10.32 -6.51 -0.36
CA LEU A 166 9.12 -7.26 -0.78
C LEU A 166 9.14 -8.70 -0.24
N ASP A 167 10.32 -9.29 -0.09
CA ASP A 167 10.49 -10.67 0.32
C ASP A 167 10.65 -10.82 1.84
N LEU A 168 10.87 -9.72 2.56
CA LEU A 168 11.16 -9.66 3.98
C LEU A 168 12.35 -10.57 4.39
N LEU A 169 13.28 -10.84 3.47
CA LEU A 169 14.38 -11.79 3.66
C LEU A 169 15.36 -11.35 4.76
N THR A 170 15.52 -10.04 4.93
CA THR A 170 16.42 -9.46 5.93
C THR A 170 15.75 -9.27 7.29
N LEU A 171 14.44 -9.50 7.40
CA LEU A 171 13.68 -9.25 8.62
C LEU A 171 13.75 -10.42 9.60
N ASP A 172 14.33 -10.20 10.79
CA ASP A 172 14.24 -11.14 11.91
C ASP A 172 12.82 -11.10 12.50
N ALA A 173 12.00 -12.08 12.14
CA ALA A 173 10.60 -12.17 12.56
C ALA A 173 10.42 -12.16 14.09
N LYS A 174 11.36 -12.75 14.87
CA LYS A 174 11.27 -12.77 16.34
C LYS A 174 11.57 -11.39 16.94
N LYS A 175 12.55 -10.67 16.38
CA LYS A 175 12.83 -9.28 16.78
C LYS A 175 11.66 -8.36 16.41
N PHE A 176 11.12 -8.52 15.21
CA PHE A 176 9.93 -7.81 14.74
C PHE A 176 8.74 -8.03 15.68
N ARG A 177 8.41 -9.28 16.04
CA ARG A 177 7.35 -9.60 17.01
C ARG A 177 7.52 -8.86 18.33
N ARG A 178 8.76 -8.86 18.90
CA ARG A 178 9.04 -8.15 20.15
C ARG A 178 8.88 -6.65 20.02
N HIS A 179 9.22 -6.09 18.86
CA HIS A 179 9.01 -4.68 18.55
C HIS A 179 7.52 -4.35 18.47
N CYS A 180 6.74 -5.11 17.70
CA CYS A 180 5.29 -4.94 17.57
C CYS A 180 4.55 -5.05 18.91
N LYS A 181 4.99 -5.92 19.84
CA LYS A 181 4.41 -6.01 21.21
C LYS A 181 4.57 -4.74 22.05
N ARG A 182 5.47 -3.84 21.68
CA ARG A 182 5.65 -2.53 22.34
C ARG A 182 4.95 -1.42 21.59
N LEU A 183 4.77 -1.59 20.28
CA LEU A 183 4.19 -0.60 19.38
C LEU A 183 2.67 -0.69 19.36
N LEU A 184 2.12 -1.91 19.28
CA LEU A 184 0.71 -2.17 19.04
C LEU A 184 -0.06 -2.39 20.35
N TYR A 185 -1.39 -2.20 20.30
CA TYR A 185 -2.24 -2.27 21.48
C TYR A 185 -2.33 -3.68 22.07
N SER A 186 -2.39 -4.71 21.22
CA SER A 186 -2.68 -6.07 21.64
C SER A 186 -1.53 -7.06 21.31
N PRO A 187 -1.16 -7.95 22.25
CA PRO A 187 -0.25 -9.06 21.93
C PRO A 187 -0.77 -9.97 20.80
N VAL A 188 -2.09 -10.12 20.66
CA VAL A 188 -2.72 -10.92 19.58
C VAL A 188 -2.46 -10.29 18.23
N GLU A 189 -2.57 -8.96 18.14
CA GLU A 189 -2.26 -8.17 16.97
C GLU A 189 -0.79 -8.35 16.54
N ALA A 190 0.14 -8.21 17.49
CA ALA A 190 1.56 -8.41 17.24
C ALA A 190 1.90 -9.85 16.80
N ASP A 191 1.19 -10.84 17.35
CA ASP A 191 1.36 -12.24 16.99
C ASP A 191 0.78 -12.53 15.59
N TRP A 192 -0.33 -11.91 15.22
CA TRP A 192 -0.89 -11.98 13.87
C TRP A 192 0.11 -11.49 12.83
N TRP A 193 0.70 -10.31 13.03
CA TRP A 193 1.72 -9.74 12.15
C TRP A 193 3.00 -10.57 12.11
N TYR A 194 3.40 -11.16 13.23
CA TYR A 194 4.52 -12.11 13.26
C TYR A 194 4.28 -13.31 12.35
N PHE A 195 3.09 -13.92 12.38
CA PHE A 195 2.76 -15.04 11.50
C PHE A 195 2.63 -14.62 10.05
N LYS A 196 2.14 -13.41 9.78
CA LYS A 196 2.13 -12.85 8.42
C LYS A 196 3.54 -12.70 7.85
N VAL A 197 4.51 -12.23 8.63
CA VAL A 197 5.93 -12.20 8.22
C VAL A 197 6.43 -13.59 7.87
N LEU A 198 6.18 -14.59 8.73
CA LEU A 198 6.63 -15.97 8.46
C LEU A 198 5.96 -16.58 7.23
N GLU A 199 4.70 -16.27 6.98
CA GLU A 199 3.98 -16.67 5.77
C GLU A 199 4.65 -16.12 4.52
N ILE A 200 4.91 -14.80 4.47
CA ILE A 200 5.55 -14.13 3.34
C ILE A 200 6.97 -14.67 3.10
N GLN A 201 7.76 -14.87 4.15
CA GLN A 201 9.13 -15.41 4.05
C GLN A 201 9.18 -16.84 3.52
N ARG A 202 8.14 -17.65 3.81
CA ARG A 202 8.05 -19.04 3.36
C ARG A 202 7.59 -19.17 1.92
N ASP A 203 6.59 -18.41 1.54
CA ASP A 203 5.88 -18.55 0.27
C ASP A 203 6.43 -17.56 -0.76
N LYS A 204 7.51 -17.99 -1.45
CA LYS A 204 8.16 -17.17 -2.47
C LYS A 204 7.31 -16.99 -3.74
N GLU A 205 6.29 -17.83 -3.93
CA GLU A 205 5.45 -17.82 -5.15
C GLU A 205 4.18 -16.95 -4.99
N LYS A 206 3.71 -16.72 -3.76
CA LYS A 206 2.50 -15.95 -3.48
C LYS A 206 2.75 -14.45 -3.27
N LYS A 207 3.64 -13.86 -4.06
CA LYS A 207 3.91 -12.40 -4.05
C LYS A 207 2.86 -11.61 -4.83
N SER A 208 1.58 -11.92 -4.61
CA SER A 208 0.47 -11.21 -5.24
C SER A 208 0.08 -9.92 -4.51
N TYR A 209 0.79 -9.59 -3.42
CA TYR A 209 0.51 -8.42 -2.58
C TYR A 209 1.80 -7.67 -2.24
N TRP A 210 1.70 -6.38 -2.10
CA TRP A 210 2.77 -5.51 -1.61
C TRP A 210 2.36 -4.74 -0.34
N ASP A 211 1.08 -4.62 -0.11
CA ASP A 211 0.47 -3.87 0.98
C ASP A 211 0.82 -4.41 2.36
N TYR A 212 0.80 -5.72 2.56
CA TYR A 212 1.26 -6.33 3.82
C TYR A 212 2.74 -6.03 4.09
N GLN A 213 3.58 -6.09 3.08
CA GLN A 213 5.01 -5.81 3.20
C GLN A 213 5.25 -4.34 3.53
N MET A 214 4.48 -3.44 2.92
CA MET A 214 4.55 -2.01 3.25
C MET A 214 4.06 -1.73 4.68
N GLN A 215 2.99 -2.36 5.12
CA GLN A 215 2.55 -2.26 6.52
C GLN A 215 3.61 -2.78 7.50
N ILE A 216 4.26 -3.90 7.19
CA ILE A 216 5.36 -4.45 7.98
C ILE A 216 6.57 -3.51 7.97
N HIS A 217 6.86 -2.87 6.84
CA HIS A 217 7.92 -1.88 6.73
C HIS A 217 7.66 -0.66 7.61
N LEU A 218 6.42 -0.15 7.64
CA LEU A 218 6.02 0.93 8.55
C LEU A 218 6.21 0.50 10.02
N PHE A 219 5.71 -0.66 10.43
CA PHE A 219 5.89 -1.15 11.80
C PHE A 219 7.35 -1.33 12.19
N LYS A 220 8.16 -1.93 11.31
CA LYS A 220 9.62 -2.11 11.53
C LYS A 220 10.32 -0.80 11.88
N ASN A 221 9.88 0.30 11.28
CA ASN A 221 10.44 1.63 11.47
C ASN A 221 9.68 2.48 12.49
N SER A 222 8.66 1.94 13.17
CA SER A 222 7.69 2.71 14.01
C SER A 222 7.10 3.89 13.25
N GLY A 223 6.88 3.72 11.93
CA GLY A 223 6.37 4.73 11.03
C GLY A 223 4.90 5.03 11.28
N LEU A 224 4.53 6.27 11.05
CA LEU A 224 3.17 6.77 11.19
C LEU A 224 2.58 7.07 9.83
N THR A 225 1.29 6.77 9.72
CA THR A 225 0.43 7.14 8.61
C THR A 225 -0.47 8.30 9.02
N ILE A 226 -0.63 9.28 8.15
CA ILE A 226 -1.65 10.32 8.28
C ILE A 226 -2.94 9.83 7.60
N HIS A 227 -4.08 9.93 8.31
CA HIS A 227 -5.40 9.66 7.77
C HIS A 227 -6.27 10.91 7.76
N PRO A 228 -6.90 11.25 6.63
CA PRO A 228 -7.82 12.39 6.56
C PRO A 228 -9.10 12.10 7.34
N ARG A 229 -9.75 13.15 7.86
CA ARG A 229 -11.07 13.07 8.54
C ARG A 229 -12.23 12.78 7.60
N VAL A 230 -12.01 12.88 6.29
CA VAL A 230 -12.98 12.59 5.23
C VAL A 230 -12.35 11.71 4.17
N ASN A 231 -13.16 11.00 3.40
CA ASN A 231 -12.64 10.24 2.27
C ASN A 231 -12.31 11.19 1.12
N LEU A 232 -11.07 11.13 0.61
CA LEU A 232 -10.58 11.99 -0.47
C LEU A 232 -10.46 11.26 -1.81
N VAL A 233 -10.54 9.92 -1.82
CA VAL A 233 -10.38 9.11 -3.04
C VAL A 233 -11.42 8.01 -3.07
N SER A 234 -12.13 7.88 -4.20
CA SER A 234 -13.04 6.79 -4.49
C SER A 234 -12.32 5.72 -5.29
N ASN A 235 -12.50 4.45 -4.95
CA ASN A 235 -12.00 3.34 -5.75
C ASN A 235 -13.07 2.92 -6.76
N ILE A 236 -12.78 3.09 -8.05
CA ILE A 236 -13.68 2.78 -9.17
C ILE A 236 -13.45 1.38 -9.76
N GLY A 237 -12.53 0.58 -9.21
CA GLY A 237 -12.14 -0.75 -9.68
C GLY A 237 -13.04 -1.89 -9.19
N PHE A 238 -14.18 -1.60 -8.53
CA PHE A 238 -15.15 -2.61 -8.07
C PHE A 238 -16.22 -2.92 -9.12
N ASP A 239 -15.89 -2.79 -10.39
CA ASP A 239 -16.77 -3.04 -11.52
C ASP A 239 -16.70 -4.48 -12.09
N GLY A 240 -15.92 -5.36 -11.45
CA GLY A 240 -15.72 -6.76 -11.85
C GLY A 240 -14.50 -7.00 -12.75
N GLU A 241 -13.79 -5.96 -13.18
CA GLU A 241 -12.54 -6.07 -13.95
C GLU A 241 -11.28 -6.12 -13.04
N GLY A 242 -11.43 -5.92 -11.72
CA GLY A 242 -10.34 -5.90 -10.76
C GLY A 242 -9.74 -7.28 -10.48
N THR A 243 -8.43 -7.36 -10.31
CA THR A 243 -7.73 -8.63 -10.01
C THR A 243 -8.13 -9.23 -8.67
N HIS A 244 -8.45 -8.41 -7.68
CA HIS A 244 -8.79 -8.82 -6.30
C HIS A 244 -10.17 -8.35 -5.83
N THR A 245 -10.93 -7.63 -6.66
CA THR A 245 -12.20 -7.01 -6.32
C THR A 245 -13.31 -7.49 -7.24
N LEU A 246 -13.76 -8.74 -7.02
CA LEU A 246 -14.83 -9.36 -7.83
C LEU A 246 -16.25 -8.91 -7.44
N SER A 247 -16.41 -8.23 -6.30
CA SER A 247 -17.70 -7.71 -5.83
C SER A 247 -17.53 -6.46 -4.99
N ASN A 248 -18.46 -5.51 -5.12
CA ASN A 248 -18.52 -4.33 -4.27
C ASN A 248 -19.04 -4.72 -2.87
N ASP A 249 -18.16 -4.79 -1.90
CA ASP A 249 -18.46 -5.07 -0.50
C ASP A 249 -18.65 -3.79 0.35
N GLY A 250 -18.91 -2.65 -0.29
CA GLY A 250 -19.06 -1.34 0.31
C GLY A 250 -17.76 -0.55 0.41
N ARG A 251 -16.65 -1.06 -0.16
CA ARG A 251 -15.36 -0.35 -0.24
C ARG A 251 -15.23 0.46 -1.53
N GLY A 252 -15.90 0.03 -2.61
CA GLY A 252 -15.93 0.74 -3.89
C GLY A 252 -16.90 1.91 -3.89
N ASP A 253 -16.69 2.86 -4.77
CA ASP A 253 -17.55 4.04 -5.02
C ASP A 253 -17.92 4.84 -3.78
N ARG A 254 -17.04 4.87 -2.77
CA ARG A 254 -17.27 5.68 -1.56
C ARG A 254 -17.29 7.16 -1.93
N PRO A 255 -18.24 7.93 -1.39
CA PRO A 255 -18.29 9.37 -1.65
C PRO A 255 -17.01 10.07 -1.16
N VAL A 256 -16.56 11.04 -1.91
CA VAL A 256 -15.40 11.90 -1.59
C VAL A 256 -15.87 13.28 -1.19
N PHE A 257 -15.10 13.94 -0.29
CA PHE A 257 -15.47 15.22 0.29
C PHE A 257 -14.28 16.17 0.28
N GLY A 258 -14.57 17.49 0.25
CA GLY A 258 -13.55 18.52 0.44
C GLY A 258 -13.02 18.55 1.87
N ILE A 259 -11.76 18.96 2.03
CA ILE A 259 -11.09 18.96 3.33
C ILE A 259 -10.51 20.33 3.72
N PHE A 260 -10.41 21.25 2.78
CA PHE A 260 -9.83 22.58 3.04
C PHE A 260 -10.80 23.56 3.71
N PRO A 261 -10.29 24.51 4.54
CA PRO A 261 -8.89 24.66 4.93
C PRO A 261 -8.43 23.55 5.89
N LEU A 262 -7.12 23.19 5.87
CA LEU A 262 -6.60 22.18 6.78
C LEU A 262 -6.42 22.76 8.18
N GLU A 263 -6.96 22.04 9.15
CA GLU A 263 -6.72 22.22 10.60
C GLU A 263 -5.75 21.14 11.05
N HIS A 264 -4.55 21.52 11.47
CA HIS A 264 -3.52 20.59 11.88
C HIS A 264 -3.67 20.17 13.34
N PRO A 265 -3.42 18.89 13.69
CA PRO A 265 -3.37 18.46 15.08
C PRO A 265 -2.19 19.14 15.81
N GLU A 266 -2.37 19.46 17.08
CA GLU A 266 -1.33 20.10 17.90
C GLU A 266 -0.12 19.15 18.12
N PHE A 267 -0.39 17.86 18.21
CA PHE A 267 0.64 16.84 18.47
C PHE A 267 0.60 15.71 17.44
N VAL A 268 1.79 15.14 17.16
CA VAL A 268 1.92 13.87 16.43
C VAL A 268 1.74 12.74 17.44
N ALA A 269 0.54 12.24 17.57
CA ALA A 269 0.16 11.22 18.54
C ALA A 269 -0.76 10.17 17.91
N VAL A 270 -0.65 8.93 18.36
CA VAL A 270 -1.47 7.80 17.91
C VAL A 270 -2.40 7.34 19.02
N ASP A 271 -3.67 7.13 18.69
CA ASP A 271 -4.58 6.36 19.54
C ASP A 271 -4.48 4.87 19.18
N VAL A 272 -3.68 4.13 19.91
CA VAL A 272 -3.46 2.70 19.68
C VAL A 272 -4.73 1.83 19.85
N ARG A 273 -5.78 2.35 20.54
CA ARG A 273 -7.07 1.65 20.63
C ARG A 273 -7.83 1.77 19.32
N ARG A 274 -7.76 2.93 18.68
CA ARG A 274 -8.31 3.14 17.33
C ARG A 274 -7.56 2.27 16.31
N ASP A 275 -6.24 2.20 16.39
CA ASP A 275 -5.42 1.30 15.57
C ASP A 275 -5.89 -0.16 15.73
N TYR A 276 -6.17 -0.60 16.96
CA TYR A 276 -6.70 -1.94 17.20
C TYR A 276 -8.11 -2.15 16.58
N ILE A 277 -8.96 -1.13 16.56
CA ILE A 277 -10.25 -1.19 15.86
C ILE A 277 -10.00 -1.33 14.35
N CYS A 278 -9.03 -0.61 13.81
CA CYS A 278 -8.59 -0.72 12.42
C CYS A 278 -8.14 -2.15 12.10
N PHE A 279 -7.23 -2.71 12.91
CA PHE A 279 -6.80 -4.09 12.79
C PHE A 279 -7.98 -5.07 12.81
N SER A 280 -8.86 -4.94 13.79
CA SER A 280 -10.00 -5.84 13.99
C SER A 280 -10.97 -5.88 12.81
N LYS A 281 -11.06 -4.79 12.03
CA LYS A 281 -11.94 -4.71 10.87
C LYS A 281 -11.30 -5.19 9.58
N SER A 282 -10.02 -4.91 9.39
CA SER A 282 -9.35 -5.18 8.11
C SER A 282 -8.61 -6.50 8.06
N TYR A 283 -8.08 -6.94 9.19
CA TYR A 283 -7.18 -8.10 9.24
C TYR A 283 -7.70 -9.24 10.11
N SER A 284 -8.49 -8.92 11.15
CA SER A 284 -9.02 -9.89 12.09
C SER A 284 -10.28 -10.58 11.54
N GLN A 285 -10.35 -11.89 11.71
CA GLN A 285 -11.56 -12.67 11.46
C GLN A 285 -12.46 -12.81 12.71
N GLY A 286 -12.16 -12.05 13.75
CA GLY A 286 -12.78 -12.09 15.08
C GLY A 286 -11.91 -12.83 16.10
N TRP A 287 -11.90 -12.33 17.34
CA TRP A 287 -10.99 -12.74 18.39
C TRP A 287 -10.86 -14.28 18.58
N ILE A 288 -11.96 -15.00 18.52
CA ILE A 288 -11.96 -16.48 18.67
C ILE A 288 -11.26 -17.14 17.48
N LYS A 289 -11.61 -16.75 16.25
CA LYS A 289 -11.01 -17.33 15.04
C LYS A 289 -9.53 -17.00 14.93
N ASP A 290 -9.15 -15.77 15.24
CA ASP A 290 -7.76 -15.32 15.24
C ASP A 290 -6.94 -16.09 16.28
N THR A 291 -7.47 -16.26 17.51
CA THR A 291 -6.79 -17.03 18.56
C THR A 291 -6.64 -18.50 18.16
N ILE A 292 -7.68 -19.13 17.62
CA ILE A 292 -7.60 -20.51 17.11
C ILE A 292 -6.62 -20.61 15.94
N GLY A 293 -6.66 -19.64 15.00
CA GLY A 293 -5.73 -19.58 13.89
C GLY A 293 -4.27 -19.42 14.34
N LEU A 294 -4.02 -18.58 15.36
CA LEU A 294 -2.69 -18.41 15.95
C LEU A 294 -2.20 -19.70 16.62
N ILE A 295 -3.06 -20.40 17.37
CA ILE A 295 -2.71 -21.69 17.99
C ILE A 295 -2.41 -22.72 16.90
N TYR A 296 -3.26 -22.83 15.88
CA TYR A 296 -3.09 -23.75 14.76
C TYR A 296 -1.77 -23.48 14.01
N ASN A 297 -1.48 -22.21 13.71
CA ASN A 297 -0.23 -21.81 13.10
C ASN A 297 0.99 -22.14 13.97
N GLN A 298 0.92 -21.90 15.29
CA GLN A 298 1.99 -22.32 16.21
C GLN A 298 2.23 -23.84 16.15
N MET A 299 1.16 -24.64 16.10
CA MET A 299 1.28 -26.10 15.98
C MET A 299 1.88 -26.52 14.62
N LEU A 300 1.48 -25.88 13.53
CA LEU A 300 2.07 -26.14 12.19
C LEU A 300 3.56 -25.80 12.15
N TYR A 301 3.97 -24.66 12.72
CA TYR A 301 5.37 -24.27 12.79
C TYR A 301 6.18 -25.23 13.69
N ALA A 302 5.62 -25.67 14.81
CA ALA A 302 6.25 -26.69 15.66
C ALA A 302 6.42 -28.03 14.91
N LYS A 303 5.41 -28.46 14.15
CA LYS A 303 5.49 -29.67 13.30
C LYS A 303 6.52 -29.51 12.19
N GLY A 304 6.56 -28.36 11.49
CA GLY A 304 7.57 -28.08 10.47
C GLY A 304 8.97 -28.11 11.05
N PHE A 305 9.22 -27.47 12.18
CA PHE A 305 10.49 -27.51 12.88
C PHE A 305 10.91 -28.93 13.28
N MET A 306 9.99 -29.75 13.78
CA MET A 306 10.23 -31.17 14.09
C MET A 306 10.55 -31.97 12.83
N HIS A 307 9.87 -31.70 11.72
CA HIS A 307 10.18 -32.36 10.43
C HIS A 307 11.59 -31.99 9.94
N ASP A 308 11.96 -30.73 9.98
CA ASP A 308 13.28 -30.23 9.56
C ASP A 308 14.40 -30.82 10.43
N LEU A 309 14.19 -30.88 11.76
CA LEU A 309 15.09 -31.57 12.70
C LEU A 309 15.25 -33.06 12.36
N LEU A 310 14.16 -33.73 12.03
CA LEU A 310 14.16 -35.14 11.62
C LEU A 310 14.92 -35.36 10.31
N MET A 311 14.76 -34.46 9.35
CA MET A 311 15.49 -34.49 8.07
C MET A 311 16.99 -34.19 8.25
N MET A 312 17.36 -33.24 9.11
CA MET A 312 18.76 -32.98 9.48
C MET A 312 19.36 -34.20 10.17
N TYR A 313 18.66 -34.81 11.13
CA TYR A 313 19.13 -36.02 11.82
C TYR A 313 19.33 -37.18 10.84
N LYS A 314 18.40 -37.40 9.89
CA LYS A 314 18.54 -38.42 8.84
C LYS A 314 19.76 -38.14 7.97
N LYS A 315 20.00 -36.89 7.55
CA LYS A 315 21.20 -36.51 6.78
C LYS A 315 22.48 -36.77 7.55
N MET A 316 22.56 -36.51 8.83
CA MET A 316 23.73 -36.81 9.66
C MET A 316 23.95 -38.31 9.85
N LYS A 317 22.89 -39.11 9.91
CA LYS A 317 22.96 -40.55 10.09
C LYS A 317 23.36 -41.30 8.81
N HIS A 318 23.02 -40.77 7.65
CA HIS A 318 23.34 -41.39 6.33
C HIS A 318 24.55 -40.77 5.62
N GLY A 319 25.20 -39.79 6.24
CA GLY A 319 26.43 -39.14 5.75
C GLY A 319 27.73 -39.68 6.36
N ARG A 320 27.68 -40.92 6.86
CA ARG A 320 28.87 -41.71 7.25
C ARG A 320 29.06 -42.87 6.31
#